data_51feb49512fecb2b7dc822f3dbf5cfb0
#
_entry.id   51feb49512fecb2b7dc822f3dbf5cfb0
#
_cell.length_a   1.000
_cell.length_b   1.000
_cell.length_c   1.000
_cell.angle_alpha   90.00
_cell.angle_beta   90.00
_cell.angle_gamma   90.00
#
_symmetry.space_group_name_H-M   'P 1'
#
loop_
_entity.id
_entity.type
_entity.pdbx_description
1 polymer ?
#
loop_
_entity_poly.entity_id
_entity_poly.type
_entity_poly.pdbx_seq_one_letter_code
_entity_poly.pdbx_strand_id
1 'polypeptide(L)'
;MNILGIVISVVGVLMIILDGGKLSADVIGILLLFVGVIASIVYTLVLRKIPEKYNTLTVVFFMFCTSLLFFIPTMLVREMAQVVAIDWVAKATWDAFGAIVGLALSASCIAFLFFSYGVRTIGPTRANVFNNIQPGVTAILAWVIGAVALYQAASHEMVDKSFFRCVTEAAPEWIMLLGIVVVVAGMFISQMNVKQQLLKFKVIMLSKIIKEDYIVQSRRFIDNADKILLTGHISPDGDSLGATLGLYHLLKQLGKEVTVMVPNRYPSFFNWMPGIDKVFVMEENKTEAVKVIKEADLIFCVDYNTLDRVNGMKPLIEQSKAKKIMIDHHLYPNIECDVQISHPEVSSASELAFRFMCRMGFYQEISLETAECIYTGMMTDTGGFTYNSNSPEIYIIIKALLEKGVDKDDIYNKVFHTYSESRLRLMGYCLNKMEIVPGANAAIIVLTQEELARFNYKVGDTEGIVNMPLQIEEVNKSVLVREDKTQIKLSFRSQGDVAVNTMAEKFGGGGHKNAAGGESTQSMEETLDKLRRVLING
;
A
#
# COMPACT_ATOMS: atom_id res chain seq x y z
N MET A 1 -4.31 20.57 7.15
CA MET A 1 -3.36 21.15 6.18
C MET A 1 -4.07 21.68 4.94
N ASN A 2 -5.02 20.94 4.34
CA ASN A 2 -5.73 21.44 3.16
C ASN A 2 -6.44 22.79 3.40
N ILE A 3 -7.06 22.98 4.57
CA ILE A 3 -7.72 24.24 4.94
C ILE A 3 -6.68 25.37 5.05
N LEU A 4 -5.52 25.13 5.67
CA LEU A 4 -4.46 26.14 5.79
C LEU A 4 -3.95 26.59 4.41
N GLY A 5 -3.73 25.66 3.49
CA GLY A 5 -3.31 25.97 2.12
C GLY A 5 -4.36 26.80 1.37
N ILE A 6 -5.65 26.49 1.56
CA ILE A 6 -6.76 27.28 0.99
C ILE A 6 -6.75 28.71 1.56
N VAL A 7 -6.62 28.86 2.88
CA VAL A 7 -6.56 30.18 3.52
C VAL A 7 -5.37 31.00 3.00
N ILE A 8 -4.19 30.39 2.89
CA ILE A 8 -3.00 31.06 2.34
C ILE A 8 -3.24 31.48 0.88
N SER A 9 -3.85 30.61 0.04
CA SER A 9 -4.19 30.97 -1.34
C SER A 9 -5.18 32.14 -1.41
N VAL A 10 -6.20 32.17 -0.55
CA VAL A 10 -7.15 33.27 -0.48
C VAL A 10 -6.46 34.60 -0.09
N VAL A 11 -5.54 34.56 0.87
CA VAL A 11 -4.73 35.74 1.25
C VAL A 11 -3.91 36.23 0.06
N GLY A 12 -3.26 35.31 -0.69
CA GLY A 12 -2.52 35.67 -1.89
C GLY A 12 -3.39 36.32 -2.97
N VAL A 13 -4.61 35.81 -3.20
CA VAL A 13 -5.58 36.44 -4.12
C VAL A 13 -5.97 37.83 -3.66
N LEU A 14 -6.24 38.00 -2.36
CA LEU A 14 -6.52 39.34 -1.80
C LEU A 14 -5.36 40.31 -1.99
N MET A 15 -4.11 39.85 -1.86
CA MET A 15 -2.92 40.71 -2.14
C MET A 15 -2.83 41.13 -3.61
N ILE A 16 -3.27 40.27 -4.53
CA ILE A 16 -3.29 40.59 -5.97
C ILE A 16 -4.40 41.64 -6.26
N ILE A 17 -5.54 41.61 -5.55
CA ILE A 17 -6.67 42.51 -5.75
C ILE A 17 -6.42 43.89 -5.09
N LEU A 18 -5.62 43.94 -4.02
CA LEU A 18 -5.26 45.17 -3.31
C LEU A 18 -4.15 45.91 -4.07
N ASP A 19 -4.55 46.75 -5.02
CA ASP A 19 -3.65 47.64 -5.76
C ASP A 19 -3.26 48.83 -4.88
N GLY A 20 -1.98 48.91 -4.49
CA GLY A 20 -1.44 50.02 -3.68
C GLY A 20 -2.14 50.25 -2.34
N GLY A 21 -2.82 49.24 -1.75
CA GLY A 21 -3.50 49.33 -0.47
C GLY A 21 -4.90 49.94 -0.52
N LYS A 22 -5.43 50.25 -1.70
CA LYS A 22 -6.81 50.70 -1.90
C LYS A 22 -7.63 49.59 -2.55
N LEU A 23 -8.79 49.29 -1.97
CA LEU A 23 -9.76 48.38 -2.61
C LEU A 23 -10.39 49.16 -3.77
N SER A 24 -9.86 49.01 -4.99
CA SER A 24 -10.37 49.63 -6.20
C SER A 24 -11.58 48.89 -6.80
N ALA A 25 -11.91 47.71 -6.22
CA ALA A 25 -12.98 46.87 -6.73
C ALA A 25 -14.34 47.22 -6.10
N ASP A 26 -15.38 47.30 -6.92
CA ASP A 26 -16.76 47.43 -6.50
C ASP A 26 -17.16 46.23 -5.63
N VAL A 27 -17.82 46.48 -4.49
CA VAL A 27 -18.32 45.47 -3.56
C VAL A 27 -19.21 44.45 -4.26
N ILE A 28 -20.01 44.87 -5.24
CA ILE A 28 -20.87 44.02 -6.05
C ILE A 28 -19.99 43.08 -6.92
N GLY A 29 -18.92 43.59 -7.50
CA GLY A 29 -17.98 42.80 -8.29
C GLY A 29 -17.30 41.70 -7.47
N ILE A 30 -16.93 42.01 -6.21
CA ILE A 30 -16.34 41.03 -5.28
C ILE A 30 -17.36 39.93 -4.94
N LEU A 31 -18.63 40.30 -4.64
CA LEU A 31 -19.69 39.32 -4.37
C LEU A 31 -19.96 38.41 -5.56
N LEU A 32 -19.98 38.94 -6.77
CA LEU A 32 -20.15 38.17 -8.00
C LEU A 32 -18.97 37.19 -8.24
N LEU A 33 -17.74 37.59 -7.91
CA LEU A 33 -16.58 36.70 -7.93
C LEU A 33 -16.75 35.52 -6.98
N PHE A 34 -17.22 35.76 -5.73
CA PHE A 34 -17.49 34.67 -4.78
C PHE A 34 -18.57 33.70 -5.29
N VAL A 35 -19.64 34.22 -5.89
CA VAL A 35 -20.69 33.40 -6.51
C VAL A 35 -20.07 32.53 -7.64
N GLY A 36 -19.21 33.10 -8.47
CA GLY A 36 -18.49 32.40 -9.53
C GLY A 36 -17.60 31.26 -9.00
N VAL A 37 -16.88 31.51 -7.90
CA VAL A 37 -16.05 30.47 -7.24
C VAL A 37 -16.93 29.34 -6.70
N ILE A 38 -18.03 29.66 -6.02
CA ILE A 38 -18.97 28.63 -5.53
C ILE A 38 -19.53 27.80 -6.70
N ALA A 39 -19.95 28.44 -7.78
CA ALA A 39 -20.45 27.78 -8.98
C ALA A 39 -19.39 26.83 -9.59
N SER A 40 -18.13 27.26 -9.65
CA SER A 40 -17.01 26.44 -10.13
C SER A 40 -16.75 25.20 -9.24
N ILE A 41 -16.89 25.35 -7.93
CA ILE A 41 -16.77 24.21 -6.98
C ILE A 41 -17.91 23.23 -7.22
N VAL A 42 -19.15 23.70 -7.28
CA VAL A 42 -20.32 22.85 -7.53
C VAL A 42 -20.17 22.13 -8.87
N TYR A 43 -19.78 22.84 -9.91
CA TYR A 43 -19.49 22.28 -11.23
C TYR A 43 -18.49 21.11 -11.15
N THR A 44 -17.36 21.33 -10.48
CA THR A 44 -16.30 20.33 -10.35
C THR A 44 -16.78 19.08 -9.60
N LEU A 45 -17.60 19.25 -8.56
CA LEU A 45 -18.18 18.14 -7.78
C LEU A 45 -19.21 17.35 -8.60
N VAL A 46 -20.04 18.03 -9.39
CA VAL A 46 -21.02 17.39 -10.30
C VAL A 46 -20.31 16.63 -11.40
N LEU A 47 -19.29 17.22 -12.01
CA LEU A 47 -18.50 16.60 -13.08
C LEU A 47 -17.87 15.26 -12.63
N ARG A 48 -17.44 15.15 -11.38
CA ARG A 48 -16.91 13.91 -10.79
C ARG A 48 -17.96 12.79 -10.69
N LYS A 49 -19.24 13.13 -10.54
CA LYS A 49 -20.33 12.16 -10.40
C LYS A 49 -20.87 11.65 -11.74
N ILE A 50 -20.45 12.25 -12.85
CA ILE A 50 -20.88 11.81 -14.19
C ILE A 50 -20.21 10.48 -14.51
N PRO A 51 -20.98 9.41 -14.86
CA PRO A 51 -20.44 8.10 -15.16
C PRO A 51 -19.41 8.13 -16.30
N GLU A 52 -18.38 7.30 -16.21
CA GLU A 52 -17.29 7.21 -17.19
C GLU A 52 -17.75 6.78 -18.60
N LYS A 53 -18.94 6.16 -18.70
CA LYS A 53 -19.54 5.78 -19.99
C LYS A 53 -19.79 6.96 -20.94
N TYR A 54 -19.87 8.19 -20.43
CA TYR A 54 -20.04 9.38 -21.26
C TYR A 54 -18.69 9.97 -21.65
N ASN A 55 -18.48 10.18 -22.96
CA ASN A 55 -17.26 10.83 -23.45
C ASN A 55 -17.19 12.28 -22.93
N THR A 56 -15.99 12.74 -22.59
CA THR A 56 -15.73 14.11 -22.09
C THR A 56 -16.26 15.17 -23.07
N LEU A 57 -16.08 14.97 -24.37
CA LEU A 57 -16.54 15.88 -25.41
C LEU A 57 -18.08 16.00 -25.40
N THR A 58 -18.79 14.90 -25.23
CA THR A 58 -20.26 14.87 -25.10
C THR A 58 -20.73 15.67 -23.88
N VAL A 59 -20.08 15.48 -22.74
CA VAL A 59 -20.41 16.19 -21.50
C VAL A 59 -20.23 17.69 -21.68
N VAL A 60 -19.10 18.13 -22.24
CA VAL A 60 -18.79 19.55 -22.48
C VAL A 60 -19.77 20.15 -23.50
N PHE A 61 -20.12 19.42 -24.57
CA PHE A 61 -21.11 19.85 -25.56
C PHE A 61 -22.46 20.13 -24.90
N PHE A 62 -23.01 19.17 -24.16
CA PHE A 62 -24.30 19.37 -23.46
C PHE A 62 -24.24 20.52 -22.44
N MET A 63 -23.12 20.73 -21.77
CA MET A 63 -22.94 21.87 -20.88
C MET A 63 -23.04 23.21 -21.61
N PHE A 64 -22.37 23.36 -22.76
CA PHE A 64 -22.49 24.59 -23.56
C PHE A 64 -23.90 24.77 -24.08
N CYS A 65 -24.58 23.72 -24.56
CA CYS A 65 -25.98 23.80 -25.00
C CYS A 65 -26.91 24.24 -23.85
N THR A 66 -26.75 23.70 -22.66
CA THR A 66 -27.56 24.11 -21.49
C THR A 66 -27.26 25.53 -21.07
N SER A 67 -26.00 25.98 -21.12
CA SER A 67 -25.60 27.35 -20.79
C SER A 67 -26.29 28.36 -21.74
N LEU A 68 -26.44 28.06 -23.03
CA LEU A 68 -27.14 28.90 -23.98
C LEU A 68 -28.61 29.15 -23.59
N LEU A 69 -29.29 28.16 -23.01
CA LEU A 69 -30.67 28.30 -22.53
C LEU A 69 -30.79 29.33 -21.41
N PHE A 70 -29.73 29.56 -20.61
CA PHE A 70 -29.70 30.57 -19.58
C PHE A 70 -29.27 31.94 -20.09
N PHE A 71 -28.40 32.00 -21.11
CA PHE A 71 -27.95 33.27 -21.69
C PHE A 71 -28.98 33.93 -22.59
N ILE A 72 -29.74 33.14 -23.38
CA ILE A 72 -30.77 33.70 -24.29
C ILE A 72 -31.81 34.54 -23.57
N PRO A 73 -32.46 34.09 -22.48
CA PRO A 73 -33.41 34.93 -21.75
C PRO A 73 -32.78 36.20 -21.17
N THR A 74 -31.53 36.18 -20.72
CA THR A 74 -30.84 37.36 -20.15
C THR A 74 -30.54 38.40 -21.22
N MET A 75 -30.31 38.01 -22.45
CA MET A 75 -30.15 38.93 -23.59
C MET A 75 -31.46 39.58 -24.03
N LEU A 76 -32.60 38.96 -23.75
CA LEU A 76 -33.94 39.47 -24.12
C LEU A 76 -34.47 40.48 -23.06
N VAL A 77 -33.84 40.58 -21.90
CA VAL A 77 -34.26 41.56 -20.90
C VAL A 77 -33.78 42.96 -21.31
N ARG A 78 -34.75 43.82 -21.60
CA ARG A 78 -34.55 45.18 -22.14
C ARG A 78 -33.59 46.06 -21.36
N GLU A 79 -33.52 45.92 -20.05
CA GLU A 79 -32.59 46.65 -19.19
C GLU A 79 -31.13 46.18 -19.36
N MET A 80 -30.90 44.90 -19.55
CA MET A 80 -29.56 44.39 -19.85
C MET A 80 -29.15 44.74 -21.28
N ALA A 81 -30.07 44.76 -22.22
CA ALA A 81 -29.81 45.24 -23.59
C ALA A 81 -29.34 46.69 -23.65
N GLN A 82 -29.79 47.55 -22.70
CA GLN A 82 -29.31 48.92 -22.62
C GLN A 82 -27.88 49.05 -22.05
N VAL A 83 -27.48 48.20 -21.13
CA VAL A 83 -26.08 48.12 -20.63
C VAL A 83 -25.14 47.53 -21.69
N VAL A 84 -25.65 46.68 -22.56
CA VAL A 84 -24.91 46.05 -23.67
C VAL A 84 -25.06 46.81 -25.00
N ALA A 85 -25.95 47.83 -25.08
CA ALA A 85 -26.14 48.70 -26.24
C ALA A 85 -24.97 49.68 -26.48
N ILE A 86 -23.77 49.20 -26.44
CA ILE A 86 -22.67 49.66 -27.26
C ILE A 86 -23.05 49.26 -28.68
N ASP A 87 -22.95 50.19 -29.63
CA ASP A 87 -23.21 50.02 -31.05
C ASP A 87 -22.33 48.93 -31.69
N TRP A 88 -22.57 47.67 -31.29
CA TRP A 88 -21.76 46.49 -31.67
C TRP A 88 -21.78 46.26 -33.18
N VAL A 89 -22.96 46.47 -33.76
CA VAL A 89 -23.17 46.23 -35.18
C VAL A 89 -22.51 47.30 -36.07
N ALA A 90 -22.44 48.54 -35.57
CA ALA A 90 -21.85 49.65 -36.33
C ALA A 90 -20.31 49.71 -36.24
N LYS A 91 -19.69 49.07 -35.23
CA LYS A 91 -18.23 49.07 -34.98
C LYS A 91 -17.57 47.68 -35.10
N ALA A 92 -18.31 46.63 -35.40
CA ALA A 92 -17.80 45.28 -35.54
C ALA A 92 -16.94 45.17 -36.81
N THR A 93 -15.63 45.13 -36.63
CA THR A 93 -14.69 44.80 -37.69
C THR A 93 -14.53 43.25 -37.77
N TRP A 94 -14.17 42.76 -38.97
CA TRP A 94 -13.87 41.32 -39.17
C TRP A 94 -12.77 40.83 -38.21
N ASP A 95 -11.81 41.69 -37.83
CA ASP A 95 -10.77 41.39 -36.88
C ASP A 95 -11.31 41.24 -35.45
N ALA A 96 -12.27 42.09 -35.00
CA ALA A 96 -12.95 41.96 -33.71
C ALA A 96 -13.78 40.66 -33.66
N PHE A 97 -14.49 40.31 -34.75
CA PHE A 97 -15.23 39.05 -34.85
C PHE A 97 -14.29 37.85 -34.80
N GLY A 98 -13.18 37.87 -35.55
CA GLY A 98 -12.16 36.83 -35.53
C GLY A 98 -11.53 36.66 -34.13
N ALA A 99 -11.25 37.75 -33.43
CA ALA A 99 -10.73 37.74 -32.06
C ALA A 99 -11.72 37.10 -31.07
N ILE A 100 -13.03 37.43 -31.16
CA ILE A 100 -14.07 36.83 -30.31
C ILE A 100 -14.22 35.34 -30.56
N VAL A 101 -14.26 34.92 -31.85
CA VAL A 101 -14.32 33.48 -32.22
C VAL A 101 -13.06 32.74 -31.75
N GLY A 102 -11.88 33.32 -31.96
CA GLY A 102 -10.62 32.76 -31.48
C GLY A 102 -10.60 32.58 -29.97
N LEU A 103 -11.06 33.58 -29.22
CA LEU A 103 -11.16 33.53 -27.76
C LEU A 103 -12.17 32.46 -27.30
N ALA A 104 -13.33 32.39 -27.91
CA ALA A 104 -14.34 31.39 -27.61
C ALA A 104 -13.86 29.96 -27.85
N LEU A 105 -13.16 29.71 -28.95
CA LEU A 105 -12.59 28.40 -29.27
C LEU A 105 -11.44 28.03 -28.34
N SER A 106 -10.47 28.91 -28.14
CA SER A 106 -9.26 28.60 -27.35
C SER A 106 -9.54 28.64 -25.85
N ALA A 107 -10.05 29.73 -25.33
CA ALA A 107 -10.21 29.92 -23.89
C ALA A 107 -11.40 29.16 -23.29
N SER A 108 -12.49 28.98 -24.07
CA SER A 108 -13.66 28.26 -23.56
C SER A 108 -13.66 26.79 -23.97
N CYS A 109 -13.74 26.46 -25.28
CA CYS A 109 -13.90 25.07 -25.69
C CYS A 109 -12.68 24.21 -25.34
N ILE A 110 -11.49 24.64 -25.74
CA ILE A 110 -10.26 23.86 -25.53
C ILE A 110 -9.91 23.76 -24.03
N ALA A 111 -9.96 24.89 -23.31
CA ALA A 111 -9.64 24.91 -21.90
C ALA A 111 -10.62 24.06 -21.06
N PHE A 112 -11.94 24.13 -21.34
CA PHE A 112 -12.92 23.30 -20.66
C PHE A 112 -12.80 21.81 -20.99
N LEU A 113 -12.43 21.45 -22.22
CA LEU A 113 -12.16 20.06 -22.60
C LEU A 113 -10.98 19.51 -21.79
N PHE A 114 -9.84 20.20 -21.78
CA PHE A 114 -8.67 19.77 -21.02
C PHE A 114 -8.95 19.72 -19.52
N PHE A 115 -9.65 20.70 -18.98
CA PHE A 115 -10.01 20.71 -17.57
C PHE A 115 -10.95 19.55 -17.21
N SER A 116 -11.99 19.32 -18.01
CA SER A 116 -12.95 18.23 -17.79
C SER A 116 -12.28 16.87 -17.90
N TYR A 117 -11.37 16.69 -18.85
CA TYR A 117 -10.54 15.50 -19.00
C TYR A 117 -9.62 15.31 -17.78
N GLY A 118 -8.96 16.38 -17.34
CA GLY A 118 -8.12 16.37 -16.15
C GLY A 118 -8.87 15.98 -14.87
N VAL A 119 -10.06 16.57 -14.64
CA VAL A 119 -10.90 16.23 -13.47
C VAL A 119 -11.26 14.74 -13.46
N ARG A 120 -11.53 14.14 -14.61
CA ARG A 120 -11.92 12.73 -14.73
C ARG A 120 -10.74 11.77 -14.61
N THR A 121 -9.55 12.13 -15.13
CA THR A 121 -8.36 11.24 -15.16
C THR A 121 -7.48 11.36 -13.93
N ILE A 122 -7.21 12.57 -13.45
CA ILE A 122 -6.28 12.83 -12.33
C ILE A 122 -6.98 13.34 -11.06
N GLY A 123 -8.31 13.50 -11.14
CA GLY A 123 -9.17 13.95 -10.04
C GLY A 123 -9.27 15.47 -9.90
N PRO A 124 -10.36 15.96 -9.25
CA PRO A 124 -10.68 17.39 -9.18
C PRO A 124 -9.62 18.22 -8.47
N THR A 125 -9.01 17.70 -7.42
CA THR A 125 -7.99 18.44 -6.64
C THR A 125 -6.75 18.73 -7.47
N ARG A 126 -6.28 17.76 -8.26
CA ARG A 126 -5.10 17.92 -9.12
C ARG A 126 -5.40 18.76 -10.36
N ALA A 127 -6.58 18.60 -10.95
CA ALA A 127 -7.01 19.39 -12.11
C ALA A 127 -7.15 20.89 -11.76
N ASN A 128 -7.65 21.22 -10.57
CA ASN A 128 -7.77 22.61 -10.10
C ASN A 128 -6.42 23.33 -9.88
N VAL A 129 -5.29 22.60 -9.82
CA VAL A 129 -3.95 23.22 -9.77
C VAL A 129 -3.75 24.14 -10.96
N PHE A 130 -4.17 23.69 -12.17
CA PHE A 130 -4.01 24.48 -13.39
C PHE A 130 -4.82 25.77 -13.36
N ASN A 131 -6.01 25.76 -12.75
CA ASN A 131 -6.80 26.99 -12.57
C ASN A 131 -6.12 27.99 -11.63
N ASN A 132 -5.42 27.51 -10.60
CA ASN A 132 -4.75 28.39 -9.64
C ASN A 132 -3.42 28.99 -10.18
N ILE A 133 -2.84 28.38 -11.22
CA ILE A 133 -1.67 28.97 -11.92
C ILE A 133 -2.10 30.10 -12.87
N GLN A 134 -3.36 30.10 -13.31
CA GLN A 134 -3.89 31.06 -14.28
C GLN A 134 -3.61 32.53 -13.90
N PRO A 135 -3.83 33.01 -12.65
CA PRO A 135 -3.53 34.40 -12.29
C PRO A 135 -2.05 34.78 -12.52
N GLY A 136 -1.14 33.86 -12.20
CA GLY A 136 0.30 34.09 -12.42
C GLY A 136 0.65 34.17 -13.91
N VAL A 137 0.13 33.26 -14.74
CA VAL A 137 0.34 33.29 -16.18
C VAL A 137 -0.27 34.55 -16.80
N THR A 138 -1.48 34.92 -16.37
CA THR A 138 -2.15 36.15 -16.85
C THR A 138 -1.36 37.40 -16.50
N ALA A 139 -0.81 37.50 -15.29
CA ALA A 139 0.01 38.63 -14.87
C ALA A 139 1.29 38.76 -15.69
N ILE A 140 1.97 37.63 -15.96
CA ILE A 140 3.18 37.61 -16.82
C ILE A 140 2.84 38.01 -18.25
N LEU A 141 1.75 37.48 -18.82
CA LEU A 141 1.31 37.84 -20.17
C LEU A 141 0.92 39.31 -20.26
N ALA A 142 0.16 39.83 -19.29
CA ALA A 142 -0.23 41.24 -19.22
C ALA A 142 1.00 42.15 -19.17
N TRP A 143 2.01 41.77 -18.37
CA TRP A 143 3.30 42.49 -18.31
C TRP A 143 3.99 42.50 -19.66
N VAL A 144 4.17 41.35 -20.32
CA VAL A 144 4.83 41.25 -21.64
C VAL A 144 4.08 42.07 -22.69
N ILE A 145 2.74 41.92 -22.74
CA ILE A 145 1.89 42.66 -23.70
C ILE A 145 1.97 44.16 -23.43
N GLY A 146 1.95 44.58 -22.16
CA GLY A 146 2.09 45.96 -21.76
C GLY A 146 3.43 46.54 -22.17
N ALA A 147 4.54 45.81 -21.99
CA ALA A 147 5.86 46.21 -22.41
C ALA A 147 5.97 46.39 -23.94
N VAL A 148 5.38 45.44 -24.71
CA VAL A 148 5.34 45.52 -26.18
C VAL A 148 4.50 46.71 -26.64
N ALA A 149 3.35 46.94 -26.03
CA ALA A 149 2.47 48.08 -26.36
C ALA A 149 3.16 49.42 -26.08
N LEU A 150 3.84 49.55 -24.95
CA LEU A 150 4.64 50.75 -24.61
C LEU A 150 5.77 50.95 -25.60
N TYR A 151 6.45 49.94 -26.01
CA TYR A 151 7.52 50.00 -27.00
C TYR A 151 7.01 50.40 -28.38
N GLN A 152 5.88 49.86 -28.82
CA GLN A 152 5.25 50.22 -30.08
C GLN A 152 4.75 51.69 -30.06
N ALA A 153 4.13 52.13 -28.99
CA ALA A 153 3.69 53.51 -28.83
C ALA A 153 4.87 54.50 -28.86
N ALA A 154 5.97 54.16 -28.16
CA ALA A 154 7.18 54.98 -28.19
C ALA A 154 7.81 55.05 -29.58
N SER A 155 7.77 53.96 -30.39
CA SER A 155 8.25 53.96 -31.76
C SER A 155 7.40 54.80 -32.70
N HIS A 156 6.09 54.86 -32.49
CA HIS A 156 5.17 55.73 -33.26
C HIS A 156 5.37 57.22 -32.95
N GLU A 157 5.71 57.56 -31.72
CA GLU A 157 5.94 58.94 -31.27
C GLU A 157 7.39 59.43 -31.50
N MET A 158 8.24 58.62 -32.16
CA MET A 158 9.71 58.90 -32.35
C MET A 158 10.44 59.15 -31.03
N VAL A 159 10.00 58.58 -29.94
CA VAL A 159 10.67 58.63 -28.63
C VAL A 159 11.65 57.46 -28.54
N ASP A 160 12.93 57.76 -28.35
CA ASP A 160 13.97 56.75 -28.18
C ASP A 160 13.88 56.09 -26.77
N LYS A 161 12.94 55.17 -26.60
CA LYS A 161 12.86 54.31 -25.42
C LYS A 161 13.37 52.92 -25.76
N SER A 162 14.36 52.46 -25.02
CA SER A 162 14.79 51.06 -25.15
C SER A 162 13.69 50.10 -24.72
N PHE A 163 13.57 48.95 -25.37
CA PHE A 163 12.62 47.89 -25.00
C PHE A 163 12.73 47.50 -23.51
N PHE A 164 13.97 47.46 -23.00
CA PHE A 164 14.23 47.16 -21.58
C PHE A 164 13.57 48.17 -20.61
N ARG A 165 13.57 49.46 -20.98
CA ARG A 165 12.87 50.50 -20.19
C ARG A 165 11.34 50.32 -20.22
N CYS A 166 10.77 49.94 -21.34
CA CYS A 166 9.35 49.61 -21.44
C CYS A 166 8.98 48.35 -20.59
N VAL A 167 9.86 47.34 -20.54
CA VAL A 167 9.70 46.17 -19.67
C VAL A 167 9.68 46.57 -18.19
N THR A 168 10.56 47.46 -17.77
CA THR A 168 10.59 47.92 -16.36
C THR A 168 9.41 48.82 -15.99
N GLU A 169 8.96 49.69 -16.91
CA GLU A 169 7.80 50.56 -16.72
C GLU A 169 6.49 49.77 -16.68
N ALA A 170 6.37 48.65 -17.42
CA ALA A 170 5.21 47.75 -17.40
C ALA A 170 5.26 46.72 -16.28
N ALA A 171 6.32 46.69 -15.47
CA ALA A 171 6.48 45.70 -14.41
C ALA A 171 5.33 45.76 -13.40
N PRO A 172 4.76 44.61 -13.00
CA PRO A 172 3.69 44.57 -11.98
C PRO A 172 4.24 45.01 -10.62
N GLU A 173 3.39 45.60 -9.78
CA GLU A 173 3.77 45.96 -8.43
C GLU A 173 4.28 44.75 -7.63
N TRP A 174 5.30 44.95 -6.78
CA TRP A 174 5.90 43.90 -5.97
C TRP A 174 4.88 43.16 -5.09
N ILE A 175 3.80 43.82 -4.63
CA ILE A 175 2.71 43.22 -3.85
C ILE A 175 1.96 42.17 -4.68
N MET A 176 1.72 42.44 -5.96
CA MET A 176 1.08 41.51 -6.89
C MET A 176 1.97 40.28 -7.12
N LEU A 177 3.28 40.47 -7.31
CA LEU A 177 4.22 39.35 -7.44
C LEU A 177 4.28 38.51 -6.17
N LEU A 178 4.32 39.13 -5.01
CA LEU A 178 4.26 38.44 -3.72
C LEU A 178 2.94 37.67 -3.57
N GLY A 179 1.82 38.27 -3.96
CA GLY A 179 0.49 37.62 -3.96
C GLY A 179 0.48 36.33 -4.81
N ILE A 180 1.07 36.35 -5.99
CA ILE A 180 1.21 35.17 -6.86
C ILE A 180 2.02 34.08 -6.16
N VAL A 181 3.17 34.42 -5.54
CA VAL A 181 3.99 33.46 -4.79
C VAL A 181 3.21 32.84 -3.64
N VAL A 182 2.43 33.66 -2.90
CA VAL A 182 1.60 33.20 -1.78
C VAL A 182 0.47 32.28 -2.27
N VAL A 183 -0.19 32.58 -3.40
CA VAL A 183 -1.20 31.69 -4.02
C VAL A 183 -0.59 30.33 -4.36
N VAL A 184 0.55 30.33 -5.04
CA VAL A 184 1.24 29.10 -5.44
C VAL A 184 1.68 28.29 -4.21
N ALA A 185 2.27 28.93 -3.21
CA ALA A 185 2.65 28.28 -1.96
C ALA A 185 1.44 27.67 -1.22
N GLY A 186 0.34 28.42 -1.09
CA GLY A 186 -0.90 27.92 -0.49
C GLY A 186 -1.49 26.73 -1.22
N MET A 187 -1.41 26.75 -2.55
CA MET A 187 -1.81 25.64 -3.42
C MET A 187 -0.97 24.38 -3.14
N PHE A 188 0.36 24.49 -3.14
CA PHE A 188 1.24 23.36 -2.82
C PHE A 188 0.93 22.78 -1.43
N ILE A 189 0.76 23.64 -0.42
CA ILE A 189 0.40 23.23 0.94
C ILE A 189 -0.95 22.53 0.97
N SER A 190 -1.95 22.99 0.23
CA SER A 190 -3.30 22.39 0.19
C SER A 190 -3.30 20.99 -0.45
N GLN A 191 -2.38 20.74 -1.35
CA GLN A 191 -2.24 19.45 -2.06
C GLN A 191 -1.33 18.46 -1.35
N MET A 192 -0.51 18.91 -0.42
CA MET A 192 0.31 18.00 0.37
C MET A 192 -0.57 17.08 1.20
N ASN A 193 -0.61 15.79 0.83
CA ASN A 193 -1.22 14.77 1.68
C ASN A 193 -0.29 14.49 2.88
N VAL A 194 -0.22 15.46 3.79
CA VAL A 194 0.70 15.43 4.94
C VAL A 194 0.49 14.20 5.80
N LYS A 195 -0.75 13.72 5.92
CA LYS A 195 -1.03 12.48 6.67
C LYS A 195 -0.33 11.30 6.04
N GLN A 196 -0.42 11.16 4.71
CA GLN A 196 0.22 10.07 3.98
C GLN A 196 1.75 10.22 3.95
N GLN A 197 2.27 11.44 3.77
CA GLN A 197 3.70 11.71 3.85
C GLN A 197 4.25 11.42 5.24
N LEU A 198 3.53 11.80 6.29
CA LEU A 198 3.91 11.53 7.67
C LEU A 198 3.88 10.02 7.98
N LEU A 199 2.88 9.28 7.46
CA LEU A 199 2.83 7.84 7.61
C LEU A 199 4.00 7.17 6.90
N LYS A 200 4.27 7.54 5.64
CA LYS A 200 5.45 7.07 4.89
C LYS A 200 6.74 7.32 5.68
N PHE A 201 6.92 8.54 6.21
CA PHE A 201 8.09 8.88 7.01
C PHE A 201 8.18 8.00 8.27
N LYS A 202 7.07 7.83 9.02
CA LYS A 202 7.03 6.94 10.19
C LYS A 202 7.42 5.52 9.85
N VAL A 203 6.84 4.94 8.79
CA VAL A 203 7.14 3.58 8.34
C VAL A 203 8.62 3.43 7.97
N ILE A 204 9.21 4.38 7.24
CA ILE A 204 10.62 4.36 6.90
C ILE A 204 11.49 4.45 8.16
N MET A 205 11.11 5.30 9.14
CA MET A 205 11.84 5.42 10.41
C MET A 205 11.79 4.14 11.24
N LEU A 206 10.62 3.50 11.34
CA LEU A 206 10.46 2.21 12.03
C LEU A 206 11.27 1.08 11.36
N SER A 207 11.47 1.16 10.05
CA SER A 207 12.23 0.17 9.29
C SER A 207 13.76 0.31 9.49
N LYS A 208 14.24 1.33 10.21
CA LYS A 208 15.67 1.53 10.50
C LYS A 208 16.29 0.51 11.46
N ILE A 209 15.52 -0.44 11.98
CA ILE A 209 16.07 -1.61 12.67
C ILE A 209 17.02 -2.40 11.76
N ILE A 210 16.75 -2.43 10.44
CA ILE A 210 17.62 -3.07 9.46
C ILE A 210 18.82 -2.15 9.18
N LYS A 211 20.03 -2.68 9.38
CA LYS A 211 21.30 -1.95 9.17
C LYS A 211 21.43 -1.47 7.72
N GLU A 212 21.99 -0.27 7.55
CA GLU A 212 22.18 0.33 6.22
C GLU A 212 23.05 -0.54 5.31
N ASP A 213 24.14 -1.10 5.84
CA ASP A 213 25.05 -1.96 5.07
C ASP A 213 24.32 -3.16 4.46
N TYR A 214 23.35 -3.75 5.19
CA TYR A 214 22.54 -4.86 4.69
C TYR A 214 21.63 -4.40 3.55
N ILE A 215 21.09 -3.18 3.62
CA ILE A 215 20.25 -2.60 2.57
C ILE A 215 21.08 -2.34 1.31
N VAL A 216 22.27 -1.73 1.47
CA VAL A 216 23.17 -1.45 0.34
C VAL A 216 23.62 -2.74 -0.35
N GLN A 217 24.04 -3.75 0.42
CA GLN A 217 24.42 -5.05 -0.11
C GLN A 217 23.25 -5.76 -0.80
N SER A 218 22.08 -5.80 -0.18
CA SER A 218 20.87 -6.42 -0.74
C SER A 218 20.48 -5.75 -2.06
N ARG A 219 20.52 -4.41 -2.12
CA ARG A 219 20.26 -3.68 -3.36
C ARG A 219 21.20 -4.11 -4.46
N ARG A 220 22.51 -4.13 -4.18
CA ARG A 220 23.52 -4.57 -5.14
C ARG A 220 23.28 -6.00 -5.63
N PHE A 221 22.89 -6.91 -4.74
CA PHE A 221 22.59 -8.30 -5.14
C PHE A 221 21.33 -8.38 -6.00
N ILE A 222 20.26 -7.66 -5.64
CA ILE A 222 19.02 -7.62 -6.42
C ILE A 222 19.28 -7.00 -7.80
N ASP A 223 20.00 -5.87 -7.87
CA ASP A 223 20.28 -5.18 -9.13
C ASP A 223 21.04 -6.09 -10.11
N ASN A 224 22.01 -6.87 -9.61
CA ASN A 224 22.87 -7.75 -10.41
C ASN A 224 22.29 -9.14 -10.67
N ALA A 225 21.22 -9.54 -10.00
CA ALA A 225 20.60 -10.84 -10.21
C ALA A 225 19.61 -10.81 -11.36
N ASP A 226 19.67 -11.80 -12.25
CA ASP A 226 18.67 -12.06 -13.27
C ASP A 226 17.60 -13.03 -12.74
N LYS A 227 18.03 -14.12 -12.08
CA LYS A 227 17.16 -15.16 -11.54
C LYS A 227 17.19 -15.16 -10.02
N ILE A 228 16.06 -14.80 -9.43
CA ILE A 228 15.89 -14.71 -7.97
C ILE A 228 14.99 -15.84 -7.49
N LEU A 229 15.46 -16.59 -6.50
CA LEU A 229 14.71 -17.64 -5.83
C LEU A 229 14.30 -17.18 -4.42
N LEU A 230 13.02 -17.21 -4.12
CA LEU A 230 12.46 -16.97 -2.79
C LEU A 230 12.07 -18.32 -2.19
N THR A 231 12.60 -18.67 -1.02
CA THR A 231 12.35 -19.97 -0.37
C THR A 231 11.66 -19.78 0.97
N GLY A 232 10.62 -20.58 1.23
CA GLY A 232 9.94 -20.68 2.53
C GLY A 232 10.23 -22.02 3.20
N HIS A 233 9.80 -22.18 4.45
CA HIS A 233 10.05 -23.38 5.25
C HIS A 233 9.09 -24.55 4.93
N ILE A 234 9.39 -25.74 5.49
CA ILE A 234 8.54 -26.94 5.43
C ILE A 234 7.21 -26.67 6.15
N SER A 235 6.13 -27.22 5.61
CA SER A 235 4.74 -26.94 6.05
C SER A 235 4.47 -25.44 6.08
N PRO A 236 4.55 -24.78 4.90
CA PRO A 236 4.47 -23.32 4.83
C PRO A 236 3.16 -22.81 5.42
N ASP A 237 3.26 -21.85 6.29
CA ASP A 237 2.13 -21.15 6.89
C ASP A 237 1.87 -19.80 6.20
N GLY A 238 1.00 -19.00 6.81
CA GLY A 238 0.65 -17.71 6.22
C GLY A 238 1.78 -16.68 6.26
N ASP A 239 2.71 -16.77 7.23
CA ASP A 239 3.85 -15.86 7.31
C ASP A 239 4.89 -16.18 6.24
N SER A 240 5.26 -17.46 6.12
CA SER A 240 6.17 -17.93 5.08
C SER A 240 5.67 -17.59 3.67
N LEU A 241 4.37 -17.84 3.39
CA LEU A 241 3.75 -17.49 2.11
C LEU A 241 3.60 -15.99 1.93
N GLY A 242 3.18 -15.27 2.97
CA GLY A 242 2.96 -13.82 2.94
C GLY A 242 4.25 -13.05 2.65
N ALA A 243 5.33 -13.39 3.34
CA ALA A 243 6.63 -12.75 3.15
C ALA A 243 7.22 -13.07 1.76
N THR A 244 7.18 -14.34 1.33
CA THR A 244 7.73 -14.75 0.01
C THR A 244 6.92 -14.18 -1.14
N LEU A 245 5.58 -14.25 -1.11
CA LEU A 245 4.71 -13.70 -2.16
C LEU A 245 4.73 -12.17 -2.18
N GLY A 246 4.81 -11.52 -1.02
CA GLY A 246 4.98 -10.07 -0.95
C GLY A 246 6.27 -9.61 -1.65
N LEU A 247 7.39 -10.28 -1.38
CA LEU A 247 8.66 -10.03 -2.07
C LEU A 247 8.57 -10.38 -3.56
N TYR A 248 7.89 -11.47 -3.93
CA TYR A 248 7.67 -11.87 -5.32
C TYR A 248 7.01 -10.77 -6.13
N HIS A 249 5.88 -10.24 -5.66
CA HIS A 249 5.16 -9.19 -6.38
C HIS A 249 6.02 -7.94 -6.58
N LEU A 250 6.74 -7.49 -5.54
CA LEU A 250 7.64 -6.34 -5.67
C LEU A 250 8.76 -6.60 -6.67
N LEU A 251 9.46 -7.73 -6.57
CA LEU A 251 10.60 -8.03 -7.44
C LEU A 251 10.17 -8.25 -8.89
N LYS A 252 9.00 -8.85 -9.13
CA LYS A 252 8.39 -8.94 -10.46
C LYS A 252 8.07 -7.57 -11.04
N GLN A 253 7.53 -6.66 -10.24
CA GLN A 253 7.28 -5.28 -10.66
C GLN A 253 8.59 -4.53 -11.01
N LEU A 254 9.71 -4.89 -10.38
CA LEU A 254 11.04 -4.39 -10.71
C LEU A 254 11.66 -5.07 -11.94
N GLY A 255 10.92 -5.94 -12.63
CA GLY A 255 11.36 -6.60 -13.87
C GLY A 255 12.26 -7.82 -13.67
N LYS A 256 12.35 -8.38 -12.47
CA LYS A 256 13.19 -9.57 -12.19
C LYS A 256 12.49 -10.87 -12.56
N GLU A 257 13.26 -11.88 -12.94
CA GLU A 257 12.79 -13.26 -13.03
C GLU A 257 12.79 -13.88 -11.62
N VAL A 258 11.60 -14.16 -11.08
CA VAL A 258 11.44 -14.59 -9.69
C VAL A 258 10.65 -15.87 -9.60
N THR A 259 11.18 -16.82 -8.84
CA THR A 259 10.49 -18.07 -8.48
C THR A 259 10.30 -18.12 -6.96
N VAL A 260 9.08 -18.44 -6.51
CA VAL A 260 8.80 -18.79 -5.11
C VAL A 260 8.79 -20.30 -5.01
N MET A 261 9.56 -20.87 -4.06
CA MET A 261 9.65 -22.32 -3.87
C MET A 261 9.48 -22.68 -2.40
N VAL A 262 8.65 -23.69 -2.16
CA VAL A 262 8.45 -24.27 -0.84
C VAL A 262 8.71 -25.80 -0.88
N PRO A 263 9.14 -26.43 0.25
CA PRO A 263 9.47 -27.85 0.27
C PRO A 263 8.28 -28.77 -0.07
N ASN A 264 7.11 -28.46 0.52
CA ASN A 264 5.89 -29.27 0.42
C ASN A 264 4.64 -28.39 0.32
N ARG A 265 3.46 -29.01 0.12
CA ARG A 265 2.20 -28.28 -0.04
C ARG A 265 1.83 -27.47 1.19
N TYR A 266 1.27 -26.31 0.92
CA TYR A 266 0.68 -25.39 1.88
C TYR A 266 -0.83 -25.67 2.08
N PRO A 267 -1.45 -25.16 3.16
CA PRO A 267 -2.88 -25.26 3.41
C PRO A 267 -3.73 -24.64 2.30
N SER A 268 -4.77 -25.37 1.85
CA SER A 268 -5.62 -24.96 0.73
C SER A 268 -6.42 -23.67 0.97
N PHE A 269 -6.60 -23.27 2.21
CA PHE A 269 -7.29 -22.01 2.52
C PHE A 269 -6.45 -20.77 2.18
N PHE A 270 -5.20 -20.93 1.76
CA PHE A 270 -4.37 -19.86 1.18
C PHE A 270 -4.48 -19.76 -0.35
N ASN A 271 -5.25 -20.63 -1.02
CA ASN A 271 -5.36 -20.65 -2.49
C ASN A 271 -5.88 -19.35 -3.11
N TRP A 272 -6.43 -18.45 -2.32
CA TRP A 272 -6.88 -17.12 -2.76
C TRP A 272 -5.76 -16.07 -2.78
N MET A 273 -4.60 -16.33 -2.14
CA MET A 273 -3.53 -15.33 -2.04
C MET A 273 -3.01 -14.94 -3.44
N PRO A 274 -2.77 -13.66 -3.68
CA PRO A 274 -2.19 -13.22 -4.94
C PRO A 274 -0.87 -13.92 -5.25
N GLY A 275 -0.76 -14.51 -6.44
CA GLY A 275 0.46 -15.21 -6.89
C GLY A 275 0.66 -16.61 -6.33
N ILE A 276 -0.26 -17.15 -5.54
CA ILE A 276 -0.15 -18.49 -4.95
C ILE A 276 -0.05 -19.60 -6.02
N ASP A 277 -0.67 -19.41 -7.18
CA ASP A 277 -0.59 -20.31 -8.34
C ASP A 277 0.80 -20.39 -8.98
N LYS A 278 1.70 -19.49 -8.61
CA LYS A 278 3.11 -19.44 -9.06
C LYS A 278 4.07 -20.08 -8.06
N VAL A 279 3.57 -20.49 -6.89
CA VAL A 279 4.41 -21.16 -5.88
C VAL A 279 4.79 -22.55 -6.36
N PHE A 280 6.08 -22.78 -6.47
CA PHE A 280 6.64 -24.07 -6.86
C PHE A 280 6.77 -24.97 -5.62
N VAL A 281 6.14 -26.13 -5.65
CA VAL A 281 6.22 -27.15 -4.59
C VAL A 281 7.26 -28.18 -4.97
N MET A 282 8.40 -28.22 -4.24
CA MET A 282 9.55 -29.07 -4.59
C MET A 282 9.20 -30.56 -4.62
N GLU A 283 8.41 -31.05 -3.67
CA GLU A 283 8.07 -32.49 -3.58
C GLU A 283 7.31 -33.00 -4.82
N GLU A 284 6.63 -32.12 -5.56
CA GLU A 284 5.86 -32.46 -6.76
C GLU A 284 6.73 -32.56 -8.02
N ASN A 285 7.85 -31.81 -8.07
CA ASN A 285 8.78 -31.87 -9.19
C ASN A 285 10.23 -31.61 -8.75
N LYS A 286 10.84 -32.63 -8.14
CA LYS A 286 12.20 -32.53 -7.58
C LYS A 286 13.25 -32.22 -8.65
N THR A 287 13.09 -32.74 -9.87
CA THR A 287 14.06 -32.53 -10.95
C THR A 287 14.13 -31.07 -11.37
N GLU A 288 13.01 -30.45 -11.58
CA GLU A 288 12.95 -29.01 -11.94
C GLU A 288 13.38 -28.14 -10.76
N ALA A 289 13.03 -28.51 -9.52
CA ALA A 289 13.48 -27.80 -8.32
C ALA A 289 15.01 -27.71 -8.24
N VAL A 290 15.70 -28.83 -8.49
CA VAL A 290 17.19 -28.89 -8.52
C VAL A 290 17.75 -27.91 -9.56
N LYS A 291 17.14 -27.86 -10.74
CA LYS A 291 17.55 -26.95 -11.81
C LYS A 291 17.35 -25.48 -11.39
N VAL A 292 16.17 -25.12 -10.90
CA VAL A 292 15.85 -23.75 -10.44
C VAL A 292 16.83 -23.28 -9.37
N ILE A 293 17.13 -24.12 -8.36
CA ILE A 293 18.07 -23.75 -7.28
C ILE A 293 19.49 -23.56 -7.83
N LYS A 294 19.93 -24.39 -8.78
CA LYS A 294 21.26 -24.29 -9.38
C LYS A 294 21.43 -23.08 -10.30
N GLU A 295 20.37 -22.66 -10.95
CA GLU A 295 20.37 -21.52 -11.89
C GLU A 295 20.15 -20.17 -11.21
N ALA A 296 19.77 -20.15 -9.93
CA ALA A 296 19.53 -18.91 -9.18
C ALA A 296 20.84 -18.13 -8.97
N ASP A 297 20.78 -16.82 -9.20
CA ASP A 297 21.85 -15.87 -8.89
C ASP A 297 21.77 -15.35 -7.46
N LEU A 298 20.53 -15.28 -6.95
CA LEU A 298 20.21 -14.78 -5.62
C LEU A 298 19.13 -15.66 -4.99
N ILE A 299 19.36 -16.09 -3.76
CA ILE A 299 18.41 -16.86 -2.95
C ILE A 299 18.01 -16.04 -1.73
N PHE A 300 16.71 -15.86 -1.53
CA PHE A 300 16.16 -15.37 -0.28
C PHE A 300 15.73 -16.55 0.59
N CYS A 301 16.25 -16.58 1.81
CA CYS A 301 15.86 -17.50 2.87
C CYS A 301 14.85 -16.78 3.77
N VAL A 302 13.56 -17.11 3.65
CA VAL A 302 12.48 -16.33 4.24
C VAL A 302 11.73 -17.16 5.27
N ASP A 303 11.60 -16.62 6.48
CA ASP A 303 10.86 -17.20 7.59
C ASP A 303 11.41 -18.55 8.09
N TYR A 304 12.73 -18.70 8.09
CA TYR A 304 13.39 -19.83 8.74
C TYR A 304 14.82 -19.47 9.16
N ASN A 305 15.21 -19.96 10.35
CA ASN A 305 16.48 -19.68 11.00
C ASN A 305 17.57 -20.72 10.69
N THR A 306 17.19 -21.91 10.23
CA THR A 306 18.14 -23.02 9.90
C THR A 306 17.71 -23.71 8.63
N LEU A 307 18.69 -24.26 7.87
CA LEU A 307 18.40 -25.01 6.65
C LEU A 307 17.73 -26.36 6.90
N ASP A 308 17.68 -26.86 8.13
CA ASP A 308 16.90 -28.05 8.47
C ASP A 308 15.39 -27.83 8.26
N ARG A 309 14.93 -26.58 8.30
CA ARG A 309 13.52 -26.22 8.05
C ARG A 309 13.12 -26.20 6.56
N VAL A 310 14.04 -26.42 5.65
CA VAL A 310 13.73 -26.50 4.20
C VAL A 310 13.90 -27.90 3.61
N ASN A 311 14.03 -28.92 4.48
CA ASN A 311 14.05 -30.35 4.13
C ASN A 311 14.95 -30.67 2.91
N GLY A 312 14.41 -31.26 1.83
CA GLY A 312 15.17 -31.65 0.65
C GLY A 312 15.88 -30.52 -0.10
N MET A 313 15.55 -29.24 0.16
CA MET A 313 16.27 -28.10 -0.42
C MET A 313 17.61 -27.82 0.27
N LYS A 314 17.80 -28.25 1.54
CA LYS A 314 19.00 -27.98 2.34
C LYS A 314 20.31 -28.23 1.56
N PRO A 315 20.63 -29.46 1.10
CA PRO A 315 21.90 -29.72 0.45
C PRO A 315 22.09 -28.94 -0.86
N LEU A 316 21.01 -28.54 -1.52
CA LEU A 316 21.05 -27.77 -2.75
C LEU A 316 21.36 -26.29 -2.47
N ILE A 317 20.76 -25.71 -1.43
CA ILE A 317 21.01 -24.32 -1.00
C ILE A 317 22.42 -24.19 -0.43
N GLU A 318 22.89 -25.16 0.38
CA GLU A 318 24.25 -25.18 0.91
C GLU A 318 25.31 -25.20 -0.20
N GLN A 319 25.10 -26.00 -1.25
CA GLN A 319 26.02 -26.12 -2.38
C GLN A 319 25.87 -25.01 -3.43
N SER A 320 24.82 -24.19 -3.35
CA SER A 320 24.58 -23.12 -4.31
C SER A 320 25.61 -21.99 -4.16
N LYS A 321 26.13 -21.53 -5.33
CA LYS A 321 27.00 -20.36 -5.43
C LYS A 321 26.24 -19.02 -5.44
N ALA A 322 24.91 -19.05 -5.49
CA ALA A 322 24.05 -17.88 -5.43
C ALA A 322 24.33 -17.06 -4.16
N LYS A 323 24.23 -15.74 -4.27
CA LYS A 323 24.20 -14.88 -3.09
C LYS A 323 22.97 -15.20 -2.24
N LYS A 324 23.10 -15.10 -0.93
CA LYS A 324 22.03 -15.46 0.01
C LYS A 324 21.66 -14.28 0.89
N ILE A 325 20.38 -13.94 0.91
CA ILE A 325 19.78 -12.95 1.83
C ILE A 325 18.78 -13.68 2.72
N MET A 326 18.96 -13.61 4.02
CA MET A 326 18.04 -14.14 5.01
C MET A 326 17.13 -13.02 5.53
N ILE A 327 15.82 -13.28 5.60
CA ILE A 327 14.81 -12.43 6.25
C ILE A 327 14.01 -13.32 7.19
N ASP A 328 14.25 -13.19 8.50
CA ASP A 328 13.71 -14.11 9.49
C ASP A 328 13.53 -13.46 10.86
N HIS A 329 12.57 -13.93 11.64
CA HIS A 329 12.30 -13.44 12.98
C HIS A 329 12.44 -14.54 14.08
N HIS A 330 12.94 -15.72 13.72
CA HIS A 330 13.18 -16.78 14.68
C HIS A 330 14.46 -16.55 15.50
N LEU A 331 14.49 -17.16 16.68
CA LEU A 331 15.67 -17.15 17.54
C LEU A 331 16.80 -18.06 16.96
N TYR A 332 18.05 -17.72 17.26
CA TYR A 332 19.24 -18.52 16.97
C TYR A 332 19.42 -18.84 15.47
N PRO A 333 19.51 -17.81 14.61
CA PRO A 333 19.75 -18.02 13.20
C PRO A 333 21.09 -18.71 12.94
N ASN A 334 21.07 -19.75 12.10
CA ASN A 334 22.25 -20.55 11.76
C ASN A 334 22.25 -20.92 10.27
N ILE A 335 22.21 -19.90 9.41
CA ILE A 335 22.32 -20.03 7.95
C ILE A 335 23.51 -19.22 7.50
N GLU A 336 24.45 -19.86 6.76
CA GLU A 336 25.51 -19.12 6.11
C GLU A 336 24.95 -18.30 4.95
N CYS A 337 24.89 -16.98 5.11
CA CYS A 337 24.35 -16.04 4.13
C CYS A 337 25.18 -14.76 4.03
N ASP A 338 25.12 -14.11 2.86
CA ASP A 338 25.85 -12.86 2.60
C ASP A 338 25.22 -11.67 3.36
N VAL A 339 23.90 -11.70 3.52
CA VAL A 339 23.13 -10.70 4.30
C VAL A 339 22.17 -11.42 5.23
N GLN A 340 22.30 -11.18 6.53
CA GLN A 340 21.46 -11.77 7.56
C GLN A 340 20.59 -10.71 8.24
N ILE A 341 19.32 -10.60 7.81
CA ILE A 341 18.32 -9.73 8.42
C ILE A 341 17.47 -10.61 9.34
N SER A 342 17.84 -10.62 10.62
CA SER A 342 17.17 -11.43 11.65
C SER A 342 16.82 -10.56 12.83
N HIS A 343 15.51 -10.50 13.15
CA HIS A 343 14.95 -9.63 14.19
C HIS A 343 13.84 -10.36 14.96
N PRO A 344 14.19 -11.12 16.03
CA PRO A 344 13.21 -11.87 16.81
C PRO A 344 12.19 -11.00 17.58
N GLU A 345 12.44 -9.70 17.67
CA GLU A 345 11.55 -8.72 18.31
C GLU A 345 10.37 -8.29 17.42
N VAL A 346 10.40 -8.57 16.12
CA VAL A 346 9.27 -8.25 15.23
C VAL A 346 8.24 -9.37 15.24
N SER A 347 7.01 -9.03 14.86
CA SER A 347 5.88 -9.94 14.97
C SER A 347 5.92 -11.12 13.99
N SER A 348 6.57 -10.94 12.83
CA SER A 348 6.56 -11.92 11.73
C SER A 348 7.65 -11.63 10.69
N ALA A 349 8.01 -12.62 9.87
CA ALA A 349 8.88 -12.42 8.72
C ALA A 349 8.23 -11.52 7.66
N SER A 350 6.92 -11.54 7.54
CA SER A 350 6.15 -10.62 6.67
C SER A 350 6.29 -9.17 7.11
N GLU A 351 6.24 -8.88 8.41
CA GLU A 351 6.54 -7.54 8.93
C GLU A 351 7.96 -7.11 8.54
N LEU A 352 8.93 -8.01 8.72
CA LEU A 352 10.33 -7.72 8.42
C LEU A 352 10.55 -7.53 6.91
N ALA A 353 9.89 -8.33 6.06
CA ALA A 353 9.91 -8.17 4.61
C ALA A 353 9.33 -6.81 4.19
N PHE A 354 8.22 -6.37 4.80
CA PHE A 354 7.66 -5.03 4.56
C PHE A 354 8.66 -3.93 4.96
N ARG A 355 9.27 -4.05 6.13
CA ARG A 355 10.30 -3.09 6.59
C ARG A 355 11.51 -3.06 5.64
N PHE A 356 11.93 -4.22 5.15
CA PHE A 356 12.99 -4.34 4.15
C PHE A 356 12.63 -3.61 2.85
N MET A 357 11.44 -3.84 2.28
CA MET A 357 10.96 -3.15 1.09
C MET A 357 10.94 -1.62 1.28
N CYS A 358 10.48 -1.16 2.45
CA CYS A 358 10.46 0.27 2.78
C CYS A 358 11.86 0.87 2.89
N ARG A 359 12.83 0.16 3.48
CA ARG A 359 14.24 0.58 3.57
C ARG A 359 14.94 0.59 2.21
N MET A 360 14.57 -0.32 1.33
CA MET A 360 15.00 -0.31 -0.07
C MET A 360 14.44 0.88 -0.87
N GLY A 361 13.53 1.67 -0.29
CA GLY A 361 12.93 2.85 -0.91
C GLY A 361 11.64 2.56 -1.69
N PHE A 362 11.14 1.33 -1.67
CA PHE A 362 10.02 0.86 -2.48
C PHE A 362 8.63 1.01 -1.84
N TYR A 363 8.47 1.90 -0.84
CA TYR A 363 7.17 2.09 -0.18
C TYR A 363 6.04 2.47 -1.16
N GLN A 364 6.35 3.28 -2.19
CA GLN A 364 5.33 3.72 -3.16
C GLN A 364 4.96 2.59 -4.13
N GLU A 365 5.92 1.76 -4.47
CA GLU A 365 5.83 0.64 -5.40
C GLU A 365 5.10 -0.57 -4.80
N ILE A 366 4.87 -0.61 -3.48
CA ILE A 366 4.07 -1.66 -2.84
C ILE A 366 2.66 -1.62 -3.42
N SER A 367 2.32 -2.64 -4.20
CA SER A 367 1.01 -2.85 -4.81
C SER A 367 -0.01 -3.39 -3.79
N LEU A 368 -1.29 -3.48 -4.19
CA LEU A 368 -2.32 -4.11 -3.36
C LEU A 368 -2.00 -5.59 -3.10
N GLU A 369 -1.59 -6.32 -4.12
CA GLU A 369 -1.23 -7.74 -4.03
C GLU A 369 -0.08 -7.97 -3.03
N THR A 370 0.97 -7.13 -3.10
CA THR A 370 2.06 -7.15 -2.11
C THR A 370 1.53 -6.90 -0.71
N ALA A 371 0.65 -5.91 -0.55
CA ALA A 371 0.12 -5.52 0.75
C ALA A 371 -0.81 -6.58 1.34
N GLU A 372 -1.64 -7.26 0.53
CA GLU A 372 -2.50 -8.37 0.95
C GLU A 372 -1.68 -9.57 1.43
N CYS A 373 -0.61 -9.94 0.70
CA CYS A 373 0.30 -11.00 1.10
C CYS A 373 0.97 -10.69 2.45
N ILE A 374 1.57 -9.52 2.59
CA ILE A 374 2.22 -9.09 3.82
C ILE A 374 1.24 -9.03 5.00
N TYR A 375 0.05 -8.45 4.79
CA TYR A 375 -0.97 -8.38 5.84
C TYR A 375 -1.39 -9.78 6.29
N THR A 376 -1.58 -10.71 5.34
CA THR A 376 -1.94 -12.11 5.64
C THR A 376 -0.89 -12.77 6.52
N GLY A 377 0.39 -12.63 6.21
CA GLY A 377 1.47 -13.19 7.02
C GLY A 377 1.51 -12.60 8.42
N MET A 378 1.48 -11.27 8.55
CA MET A 378 1.42 -10.60 9.85
C MET A 378 0.22 -11.04 10.69
N MET A 379 -0.95 -11.17 10.05
CA MET A 379 -2.19 -11.56 10.71
C MET A 379 -2.14 -13.02 11.19
N THR A 380 -1.64 -13.93 10.37
CA THR A 380 -1.60 -15.37 10.73
C THR A 380 -0.62 -15.64 11.85
N ASP A 381 0.58 -15.08 11.81
CA ASP A 381 1.62 -15.31 12.82
C ASP A 381 1.33 -14.66 14.18
N THR A 382 0.44 -13.69 14.20
CA THR A 382 -0.06 -13.03 15.42
C THR A 382 -1.44 -13.53 15.87
N GLY A 383 -1.97 -14.57 15.23
CA GLY A 383 -3.30 -15.10 15.54
C GLY A 383 -4.40 -14.05 15.42
N GLY A 384 -4.42 -13.29 14.33
CA GLY A 384 -5.35 -12.18 14.16
C GLY A 384 -5.04 -10.98 15.04
N PHE A 385 -3.76 -10.75 15.36
CA PHE A 385 -3.27 -9.68 16.25
C PHE A 385 -3.70 -9.85 17.71
N THR A 386 -3.83 -11.09 18.17
CA THR A 386 -4.19 -11.41 19.57
C THR A 386 -2.98 -11.72 20.44
N TYR A 387 -1.85 -12.09 19.86
CA TYR A 387 -0.58 -12.29 20.55
C TYR A 387 0.59 -11.77 19.71
N ASN A 388 1.76 -11.59 20.34
CA ASN A 388 2.98 -11.03 19.73
C ASN A 388 2.75 -9.74 18.93
N SER A 389 1.77 -8.92 19.33
CA SER A 389 1.32 -7.73 18.62
C SER A 389 1.12 -6.50 19.51
N ASN A 390 1.76 -6.47 20.68
CA ASN A 390 1.63 -5.35 21.63
C ASN A 390 2.48 -4.13 21.24
N SER A 391 3.41 -4.27 20.28
CA SER A 391 4.20 -3.12 19.79
C SER A 391 3.31 -2.14 19.03
N PRO A 392 3.36 -0.82 19.34
CA PRO A 392 2.63 0.19 18.57
C PRO A 392 3.04 0.26 17.09
N GLU A 393 4.27 -0.18 16.77
CA GLU A 393 4.85 -0.16 15.43
C GLU A 393 4.06 -1.04 14.44
N ILE A 394 3.61 -2.22 14.88
CA ILE A 394 2.82 -3.14 14.05
C ILE A 394 1.55 -2.45 13.53
N TYR A 395 0.86 -1.65 14.37
CA TYR A 395 -0.36 -0.94 14.00
C TYR A 395 -0.11 0.23 13.04
N ILE A 396 1.09 0.81 13.05
CA ILE A 396 1.51 1.79 12.04
C ILE A 396 1.70 1.11 10.69
N ILE A 397 2.27 -0.09 10.67
CA ILE A 397 2.43 -0.90 9.45
C ILE A 397 1.07 -1.36 8.94
N ILE A 398 0.21 -1.91 9.80
CA ILE A 398 -1.17 -2.28 9.45
C ILE A 398 -1.91 -1.10 8.82
N LYS A 399 -1.82 0.10 9.44
CA LYS A 399 -2.40 1.31 8.86
C LYS A 399 -1.87 1.60 7.46
N ALA A 400 -0.56 1.43 7.24
CA ALA A 400 0.04 1.65 5.93
C ALA A 400 -0.48 0.66 4.88
N LEU A 401 -0.65 -0.61 5.25
CA LEU A 401 -1.22 -1.66 4.40
C LEU A 401 -2.71 -1.39 4.06
N LEU A 402 -3.50 -0.96 5.05
CA LEU A 402 -4.90 -0.56 4.84
C LEU A 402 -5.00 0.67 3.91
N GLU A 403 -4.08 1.63 4.00
CA GLU A 403 -4.03 2.78 3.07
C GLU A 403 -3.61 2.36 1.64
N LYS A 404 -3.02 1.17 1.46
CA LYS A 404 -2.79 0.55 0.14
C LYS A 404 -4.02 -0.16 -0.43
N GLY A 405 -5.10 -0.28 0.34
CA GLY A 405 -6.38 -0.82 -0.10
C GLY A 405 -6.72 -2.21 0.45
N VAL A 406 -5.91 -2.75 1.36
CA VAL A 406 -6.17 -4.08 1.96
C VAL A 406 -7.54 -4.11 2.64
N ASP A 407 -8.36 -5.08 2.27
CA ASP A 407 -9.60 -5.42 2.98
C ASP A 407 -9.29 -6.48 4.06
N LYS A 408 -9.05 -6.00 5.27
CA LYS A 408 -8.68 -6.85 6.42
C LYS A 408 -9.79 -7.82 6.83
N ASP A 409 -11.05 -7.44 6.62
CA ASP A 409 -12.19 -8.26 7.03
C ASP A 409 -12.38 -9.42 6.05
N ASP A 410 -12.22 -9.17 4.75
CA ASP A 410 -12.23 -10.21 3.73
C ASP A 410 -11.08 -11.21 3.92
N ILE A 411 -9.86 -10.73 4.17
CA ILE A 411 -8.70 -11.59 4.45
C ILE A 411 -8.92 -12.42 5.71
N TYR A 412 -9.40 -11.81 6.80
CA TYR A 412 -9.68 -12.50 8.05
C TYR A 412 -10.71 -13.64 7.84
N ASN A 413 -11.76 -13.34 7.11
CA ASN A 413 -12.80 -14.33 6.80
C ASN A 413 -12.25 -15.49 5.96
N LYS A 414 -11.43 -15.22 4.94
CA LYS A 414 -10.80 -16.24 4.08
C LYS A 414 -9.89 -17.19 4.87
N VAL A 415 -9.16 -16.67 5.85
CA VAL A 415 -8.20 -17.46 6.65
C VAL A 415 -8.86 -18.18 7.82
N PHE A 416 -9.73 -17.49 8.58
CA PHE A 416 -10.22 -18.00 9.86
C PHE A 416 -11.68 -18.44 9.84
N HIS A 417 -12.48 -18.05 8.84
CA HIS A 417 -13.91 -18.34 8.79
C HIS A 417 -14.36 -19.13 7.56
N THR A 418 -13.43 -19.56 6.69
CA THR A 418 -13.75 -20.35 5.49
C THR A 418 -13.30 -21.80 5.70
N TYR A 419 -14.02 -22.51 6.58
CA TYR A 419 -13.73 -23.90 6.91
C TYR A 419 -14.60 -24.86 6.12
N SER A 420 -14.04 -26.01 5.73
CA SER A 420 -14.83 -27.12 5.21
C SER A 420 -15.68 -27.74 6.31
N GLU A 421 -16.78 -28.40 5.95
CA GLU A 421 -17.59 -29.18 6.90
C GLU A 421 -16.73 -30.23 7.61
N SER A 422 -15.85 -30.91 6.87
CA SER A 422 -14.90 -31.90 7.40
C SER A 422 -14.02 -31.31 8.50
N ARG A 423 -13.45 -30.13 8.27
CA ARG A 423 -12.62 -29.43 9.26
C ARG A 423 -13.39 -29.07 10.52
N LEU A 424 -14.62 -28.53 10.38
CA LEU A 424 -15.46 -28.18 11.54
C LEU A 424 -15.84 -29.42 12.35
N ARG A 425 -16.17 -30.54 11.68
CA ARG A 425 -16.48 -31.80 12.36
C ARG A 425 -15.22 -32.38 13.04
N LEU A 426 -14.06 -32.35 12.41
CA LEU A 426 -12.79 -32.75 13.02
C LEU A 426 -12.47 -31.92 14.26
N MET A 427 -12.67 -30.60 14.19
CA MET A 427 -12.46 -29.68 15.29
C MET A 427 -13.38 -30.01 16.49
N GLY A 428 -14.69 -30.21 16.24
CA GLY A 428 -15.63 -30.63 17.28
C GLY A 428 -15.27 -31.99 17.90
N TYR A 429 -14.78 -32.93 17.09
CA TYR A 429 -14.29 -34.23 17.56
C TYR A 429 -13.04 -34.07 18.46
N CYS A 430 -12.07 -33.27 18.06
CA CYS A 430 -10.87 -32.96 18.84
C CYS A 430 -11.21 -32.37 20.22
N LEU A 431 -12.14 -31.42 20.26
CA LEU A 431 -12.55 -30.77 21.51
C LEU A 431 -13.28 -31.75 22.43
N ASN A 432 -14.12 -32.63 21.87
CA ASN A 432 -14.84 -33.60 22.67
C ASN A 432 -13.91 -34.68 23.29
N LYS A 433 -12.83 -35.05 22.61
CA LYS A 433 -11.89 -36.10 23.06
C LYS A 433 -10.63 -35.58 23.77
N MET A 434 -10.44 -34.26 23.87
CA MET A 434 -9.24 -33.72 24.52
C MET A 434 -9.12 -34.23 25.96
N GLU A 435 -7.88 -34.54 26.35
CA GLU A 435 -7.48 -34.94 27.68
C GLU A 435 -6.98 -33.76 28.47
N ILE A 436 -7.52 -33.47 29.64
CA ILE A 436 -6.94 -32.54 30.61
C ILE A 436 -5.96 -33.31 31.46
N VAL A 437 -4.70 -32.90 31.53
CA VAL A 437 -3.65 -33.56 32.29
C VAL A 437 -3.69 -33.04 33.74
N PRO A 438 -4.12 -33.86 34.73
CA PRO A 438 -4.19 -33.40 36.10
C PRO A 438 -2.84 -32.92 36.64
N GLY A 439 -2.84 -31.77 37.31
CA GLY A 439 -1.66 -31.20 37.95
C GLY A 439 -0.64 -30.56 37.01
N ALA A 440 -0.87 -30.60 35.68
CA ALA A 440 0.03 -30.00 34.69
C ALA A 440 -0.49 -28.68 34.10
N ASN A 441 -1.72 -28.29 34.37
CA ASN A 441 -2.41 -27.18 33.71
C ASN A 441 -2.31 -27.29 32.17
N ALA A 442 -2.46 -28.49 31.64
CA ALA A 442 -2.23 -28.82 30.25
C ALA A 442 -3.37 -29.63 29.64
N ALA A 443 -3.55 -29.47 28.33
CA ALA A 443 -4.46 -30.30 27.54
C ALA A 443 -3.70 -31.02 26.42
N ILE A 444 -4.10 -32.26 26.13
CA ILE A 444 -3.57 -33.06 25.03
C ILE A 444 -4.73 -33.42 24.08
N ILE A 445 -4.52 -33.19 22.80
CA ILE A 445 -5.40 -33.66 21.73
C ILE A 445 -4.62 -34.67 20.90
N VAL A 446 -5.15 -35.89 20.72
CA VAL A 446 -4.50 -36.93 19.94
C VAL A 446 -5.31 -37.21 18.69
N LEU A 447 -4.66 -37.31 17.54
CA LEU A 447 -5.26 -37.67 16.26
C LEU A 447 -4.48 -38.81 15.62
N THR A 448 -5.15 -39.95 15.42
CA THR A 448 -4.59 -41.09 14.69
C THR A 448 -4.83 -40.97 13.19
N GLN A 449 -4.10 -41.75 12.38
CA GLN A 449 -4.33 -41.80 10.92
C GLN A 449 -5.75 -42.25 10.58
N GLU A 450 -6.32 -43.20 11.32
CA GLU A 450 -7.69 -43.68 11.13
C GLU A 450 -8.69 -42.54 11.35
N GLU A 451 -8.53 -41.76 12.42
CA GLU A 451 -9.39 -40.62 12.73
C GLU A 451 -9.26 -39.51 11.67
N LEU A 452 -8.05 -39.21 11.22
CA LEU A 452 -7.81 -38.28 10.12
C LEU A 452 -8.51 -38.72 8.83
N ALA A 453 -8.41 -40.00 8.48
CA ALA A 453 -9.09 -40.58 7.31
C ALA A 453 -10.62 -40.51 7.44
N ARG A 454 -11.17 -40.80 8.62
CA ARG A 454 -12.62 -40.71 8.92
C ARG A 454 -13.19 -39.32 8.63
N PHE A 455 -12.42 -38.26 8.89
CA PHE A 455 -12.84 -36.87 8.65
C PHE A 455 -12.37 -36.31 7.31
N ASN A 456 -11.89 -37.14 6.37
CA ASN A 456 -11.36 -36.70 5.06
C ASN A 456 -10.34 -35.56 5.22
N TYR A 457 -9.43 -35.71 6.18
CA TYR A 457 -8.41 -34.72 6.52
C TYR A 457 -7.65 -34.21 5.30
N LYS A 458 -7.49 -32.91 5.20
CA LYS A 458 -6.62 -32.22 4.26
C LYS A 458 -5.54 -31.42 5.01
N VAL A 459 -4.40 -31.18 4.36
CA VAL A 459 -3.34 -30.35 4.92
C VAL A 459 -3.92 -28.98 5.30
N GLY A 460 -3.72 -28.58 6.56
CA GLY A 460 -4.25 -27.36 7.15
C GLY A 460 -5.53 -27.53 7.98
N ASP A 461 -6.23 -28.67 7.92
CA ASP A 461 -7.48 -28.85 8.69
C ASP A 461 -7.25 -28.91 10.21
N THR A 462 -6.02 -29.18 10.65
CA THR A 462 -5.66 -29.16 12.09
C THR A 462 -5.11 -27.80 12.56
N GLU A 463 -4.95 -26.82 11.66
CA GLU A 463 -4.47 -25.50 12.06
C GLU A 463 -5.42 -24.81 13.04
N GLY A 464 -4.84 -24.27 14.12
CA GLY A 464 -5.60 -23.57 15.17
C GLY A 464 -6.23 -24.49 16.23
N ILE A 465 -6.41 -25.79 15.98
CA ILE A 465 -7.04 -26.72 16.96
C ILE A 465 -6.25 -26.75 18.27
N VAL A 466 -4.91 -26.75 18.19
CA VAL A 466 -4.05 -26.77 19.36
C VAL A 466 -4.20 -25.53 20.27
N ASN A 467 -4.71 -24.41 19.74
CA ASN A 467 -4.92 -23.20 20.53
C ASN A 467 -6.24 -23.23 21.31
N MET A 468 -7.19 -24.07 20.91
CA MET A 468 -8.54 -24.04 21.49
C MET A 468 -8.59 -24.42 22.96
N PRO A 469 -7.83 -25.43 23.45
CA PRO A 469 -7.83 -25.75 24.89
C PRO A 469 -7.29 -24.63 25.79
N LEU A 470 -6.50 -23.71 25.25
CA LEU A 470 -5.98 -22.55 26.00
C LEU A 470 -7.08 -21.53 26.38
N GLN A 471 -8.33 -21.72 25.90
CA GLN A 471 -9.49 -20.93 26.32
C GLN A 471 -10.08 -21.42 27.66
N ILE A 472 -9.61 -22.56 28.17
CA ILE A 472 -9.98 -23.08 29.48
C ILE A 472 -9.12 -22.37 30.53
N GLU A 473 -9.73 -21.77 31.55
CA GLU A 473 -9.07 -20.93 32.55
C GLU A 473 -7.87 -21.62 33.24
N GLU A 474 -8.00 -22.92 33.52
CA GLU A 474 -6.99 -23.71 34.21
C GLU A 474 -5.90 -24.27 33.27
N VAL A 475 -6.03 -24.09 31.94
CA VAL A 475 -5.10 -24.63 30.94
C VAL A 475 -4.18 -23.54 30.41
N ASN A 476 -2.89 -23.67 30.66
CA ASN A 476 -1.87 -22.75 30.14
C ASN A 476 -0.93 -23.40 29.12
N LYS A 477 -1.07 -24.71 28.88
CA LYS A 477 -0.32 -25.50 27.88
C LYS A 477 -1.27 -26.38 27.10
N SER A 478 -1.05 -26.48 25.79
CA SER A 478 -1.81 -27.38 24.93
C SER A 478 -0.91 -28.06 23.93
N VAL A 479 -1.15 -29.35 23.69
CA VAL A 479 -0.37 -30.13 22.73
C VAL A 479 -1.32 -30.91 21.81
N LEU A 480 -1.15 -30.72 20.49
CA LEU A 480 -1.77 -31.56 19.48
C LEU A 480 -0.75 -32.62 19.06
N VAL A 481 -1.09 -33.88 19.26
CA VAL A 481 -0.31 -35.04 18.84
C VAL A 481 -0.98 -35.66 17.64
N ARG A 482 -0.32 -35.66 16.50
CA ARG A 482 -0.86 -36.17 15.25
C ARG A 482 0.02 -37.27 14.68
N GLU A 483 -0.58 -38.39 14.39
CA GLU A 483 0.07 -39.49 13.72
C GLU A 483 0.15 -39.24 12.22
N ASP A 484 1.37 -39.13 11.70
CA ASP A 484 1.66 -39.09 10.26
C ASP A 484 2.15 -40.47 9.78
N LYS A 485 2.35 -40.66 8.48
CA LYS A 485 2.69 -42.00 7.91
C LYS A 485 3.97 -42.60 8.46
N THR A 486 4.94 -41.80 8.85
CA THR A 486 6.29 -42.26 9.25
C THR A 486 6.68 -41.81 10.65
N GLN A 487 5.92 -40.89 11.27
CA GLN A 487 6.27 -40.29 12.55
C GLN A 487 5.05 -39.66 13.20
N ILE A 488 5.20 -39.33 14.47
CA ILE A 488 4.20 -38.57 15.23
C ILE A 488 4.66 -37.14 15.32
N LYS A 489 3.83 -36.19 14.91
CA LYS A 489 4.06 -34.76 15.05
C LYS A 489 3.39 -34.22 16.31
N LEU A 490 4.13 -33.37 17.03
CA LEU A 490 3.66 -32.69 18.22
C LEU A 490 3.68 -31.19 17.97
N SER A 491 2.54 -30.55 18.15
CA SER A 491 2.43 -29.07 18.12
C SER A 491 2.15 -28.58 19.53
N PHE A 492 3.02 -27.75 20.06
CA PHE A 492 2.95 -27.19 21.40
C PHE A 492 2.51 -25.73 21.36
N ARG A 493 1.60 -25.36 22.26
CA ARG A 493 1.19 -23.97 22.49
C ARG A 493 1.08 -23.68 23.98
N SER A 494 1.34 -22.43 24.36
CA SER A 494 1.15 -21.97 25.74
C SER A 494 0.69 -20.52 25.82
N GLN A 495 0.32 -20.12 27.04
CA GLN A 495 -0.02 -18.74 27.39
C GLN A 495 0.94 -18.21 28.47
N GLY A 496 1.09 -16.88 28.50
CA GLY A 496 1.90 -16.20 29.52
C GLY A 496 3.39 -16.56 29.43
N ASP A 497 3.97 -16.84 30.61
CA ASP A 497 5.41 -17.06 30.74
C ASP A 497 5.89 -18.51 30.55
N VAL A 498 4.97 -19.41 30.18
CA VAL A 498 5.29 -20.82 29.97
C VAL A 498 6.04 -21.04 28.65
N ALA A 499 7.26 -21.57 28.73
CA ALA A 499 8.12 -21.81 27.57
C ALA A 499 7.93 -23.24 27.04
N VAL A 500 7.15 -23.42 25.98
CA VAL A 500 6.93 -24.75 25.38
C VAL A 500 8.00 -25.15 24.37
N ASN A 501 8.86 -24.24 23.91
CA ASN A 501 10.00 -24.58 23.06
C ASN A 501 10.96 -25.54 23.76
N THR A 502 11.23 -25.37 25.05
CA THR A 502 12.07 -26.29 25.84
C THR A 502 11.46 -27.68 26.00
N MET A 503 10.10 -27.77 25.96
CA MET A 503 9.40 -29.05 25.93
C MET A 503 9.52 -29.71 24.57
N ALA A 504 9.39 -28.95 23.47
CA ALA A 504 9.53 -29.43 22.11
C ALA A 504 10.95 -29.94 21.81
N GLU A 505 11.99 -29.34 22.38
CA GLU A 505 13.39 -29.80 22.28
C GLU A 505 13.55 -31.25 22.77
N LYS A 506 12.78 -31.67 23.78
CA LYS A 506 12.78 -33.07 24.26
C LYS A 506 12.24 -34.07 23.24
N PHE A 507 11.58 -33.56 22.18
CA PHE A 507 11.07 -34.30 21.03
C PHE A 507 11.82 -33.93 19.73
N GLY A 508 13.07 -33.50 19.84
CA GLY A 508 13.91 -33.18 18.67
C GLY A 508 13.46 -31.98 17.88
N GLY A 509 12.62 -31.13 18.45
CA GLY A 509 12.02 -29.96 17.80
C GLY A 509 12.51 -28.64 18.40
N GLY A 510 11.70 -27.58 18.21
CA GLY A 510 11.98 -26.23 18.68
C GLY A 510 10.91 -25.25 18.21
N GLY A 511 11.18 -23.95 18.38
CA GLY A 511 10.27 -22.86 17.97
C GLY A 511 10.34 -21.67 18.91
N HIS A 512 9.26 -20.90 18.94
CA HIS A 512 9.11 -19.75 19.83
C HIS A 512 8.71 -20.17 21.26
N LYS A 513 8.85 -19.28 22.23
CA LYS A 513 8.50 -19.50 23.63
C LYS A 513 7.10 -20.12 23.80
N ASN A 514 6.10 -19.58 23.11
CA ASN A 514 4.70 -19.98 23.25
C ASN A 514 4.17 -20.83 22.08
N ALA A 515 4.99 -21.11 21.06
CA ALA A 515 4.61 -21.90 19.89
C ALA A 515 5.81 -22.70 19.38
N ALA A 516 5.74 -24.03 19.51
CA ALA A 516 6.84 -24.91 19.12
C ALA A 516 6.30 -26.21 18.51
N GLY A 517 7.18 -26.93 17.78
CA GLY A 517 6.89 -28.23 17.21
C GLY A 517 7.94 -29.27 17.58
N GLY A 518 7.54 -30.54 17.60
CA GLY A 518 8.46 -31.67 17.81
C GLY A 518 7.98 -32.90 17.08
N GLU A 519 8.82 -33.93 17.02
CA GLU A 519 8.54 -35.18 16.31
C GLU A 519 8.93 -36.40 17.17
N SER A 520 8.27 -37.51 16.94
CA SER A 520 8.61 -38.78 17.59
C SER A 520 8.49 -39.92 16.58
N THR A 521 9.46 -40.82 16.58
CA THR A 521 9.46 -42.08 15.82
C THR A 521 9.07 -43.27 16.69
N GLN A 522 8.80 -43.03 17.98
CA GLN A 522 8.31 -44.05 18.93
C GLN A 522 6.82 -44.36 18.69
N SER A 523 6.31 -45.38 19.36
CA SER A 523 4.87 -45.68 19.33
C SER A 523 4.05 -44.52 19.91
N MET A 524 2.75 -44.47 19.59
CA MET A 524 1.83 -43.45 20.12
C MET A 524 1.80 -43.52 21.66
N GLU A 525 1.74 -44.72 22.23
CA GLU A 525 1.68 -44.93 23.67
C GLU A 525 2.96 -44.39 24.36
N GLU A 526 4.15 -44.77 23.89
CA GLU A 526 5.44 -44.29 24.44
C GLU A 526 5.58 -42.78 24.29
N THR A 527 5.13 -42.21 23.16
CA THR A 527 5.15 -40.78 22.92
C THR A 527 4.27 -40.01 23.91
N LEU A 528 3.04 -40.51 24.14
CA LEU A 528 2.11 -39.90 25.10
C LEU A 528 2.59 -40.01 26.54
N ASP A 529 3.17 -41.13 26.93
CA ASP A 529 3.73 -41.31 28.27
C ASP A 529 4.92 -40.37 28.52
N LYS A 530 5.78 -40.21 27.51
CA LYS A 530 6.87 -39.23 27.55
C LYS A 530 6.30 -37.79 27.63
N LEU A 531 5.27 -37.49 26.84
CA LEU A 531 4.65 -36.17 26.80
C LEU A 531 4.02 -35.81 28.16
N ARG A 532 3.23 -36.71 28.78
CA ARG A 532 2.64 -36.45 30.10
C ARG A 532 3.70 -36.15 31.14
N ARG A 533 4.81 -36.94 31.16
CA ARG A 533 5.96 -36.66 32.07
C ARG A 533 6.60 -35.29 31.80
N VAL A 534 6.74 -34.91 30.54
CA VAL A 534 7.29 -33.61 30.19
C VAL A 534 6.37 -32.48 30.61
N LEU A 535 5.05 -32.61 30.47
CA LEU A 535 4.07 -31.59 30.86
C LEU A 535 3.94 -31.41 32.37
N ILE A 536 4.12 -32.48 33.15
CA ILE A 536 4.06 -32.44 34.62
C ILE A 536 5.35 -31.83 35.19
N ASN A 537 6.51 -32.17 34.65
CA ASN A 537 7.82 -31.79 35.19
C ASN A 537 8.43 -30.53 34.57
N GLY A 538 7.85 -29.98 33.52
CA GLY A 538 8.30 -28.77 32.81
C GLY A 538 7.29 -27.69 32.95
#